data_15da836bdbbd2790e052b0b691b8f5fc
#
_entry.id   15da836bdbbd2790e052b0b691b8f5fc
#
_cell.length_a   1.000
_cell.length_b   1.000
_cell.length_c   1.000
_cell.angle_alpha   90.00
_cell.angle_beta   90.00
_cell.angle_gamma   90.00
#
_symmetry.space_group_name_H-M   'P 1'
#
loop_
_entity.id
_entity.type
_entity.pdbx_description
1 polymer ?
#
loop_
_entity_poly.entity_id
_entity_poly.type
_entity_poly.pdbx_seq_one_letter_code
_entity_poly.pdbx_strand_id
1 'polypeptide(L)'
;MPHLSIVIPAYNEENRIGRTLIETFDYLDRQNYSSEVIVVNDGSTDHTVETVRNFESRAGGRLRLIENPGNLGKGYSVRNGMLQAAGEIALFYDADLATPTSEIVKVVEPIVEGSYDVVFGSRAIDRSLIGTRQSLFRETVGRGANLVQFAFTGLRFKDTQCGFKAFRREAAQSVFRLQRIDGFGFDPEILFIAKKQGWRLLETPVRWNHIEGSKLNPITAPLKALLEVSTIRWNNLVGKYDEQTKRQH
;
A
#
# COMPACT_ATOMS: atom_id res chain seq x y z
N MET A 1 -11.12 -2.58 -20.00
CA MET A 1 -10.67 -2.57 -18.59
C MET A 1 -9.41 -1.75 -18.53
N PRO A 2 -9.16 -0.94 -17.48
CA PRO A 2 -7.88 -0.25 -17.34
C PRO A 2 -6.73 -1.23 -17.17
N HIS A 3 -5.55 -0.87 -17.66
CA HIS A 3 -4.35 -1.65 -17.43
C HIS A 3 -3.84 -1.47 -16.00
N LEU A 4 -3.84 -0.22 -15.49
CA LEU A 4 -3.35 0.12 -14.16
C LEU A 4 -4.45 0.81 -13.33
N SER A 5 -4.74 0.29 -12.13
CA SER A 5 -5.49 0.98 -11.08
C SER A 5 -4.54 1.47 -10.01
N ILE A 6 -4.65 2.74 -9.63
CA ILE A 6 -3.90 3.35 -8.53
C ILE A 6 -4.86 3.64 -7.38
N VAL A 7 -4.57 3.10 -6.20
CA VAL A 7 -5.35 3.30 -4.97
C VAL A 7 -4.59 4.20 -4.01
N ILE A 8 -5.22 5.28 -3.57
CA ILE A 8 -4.63 6.28 -2.67
C ILE A 8 -5.52 6.39 -1.43
N PRO A 9 -5.15 5.79 -0.29
CA PRO A 9 -5.85 6.03 0.97
C PRO A 9 -5.58 7.44 1.47
N ALA A 10 -6.63 8.14 1.93
CA ALA A 10 -6.52 9.52 2.41
C ALA A 10 -7.32 9.72 3.71
N TYR A 11 -6.68 10.33 4.70
CA TYR A 11 -7.30 10.77 5.96
C TYR A 11 -6.69 12.09 6.43
N ASN A 12 -7.46 13.18 6.32
CA ASN A 12 -7.01 14.53 6.62
C ASN A 12 -5.71 14.89 5.86
N GLU A 13 -5.80 14.85 4.52
CA GLU A 13 -4.70 15.08 3.58
C GLU A 13 -4.93 16.32 2.68
N GLU A 14 -5.74 17.31 3.14
CA GLU A 14 -6.10 18.52 2.36
C GLU A 14 -4.89 19.23 1.77
N ASN A 15 -3.78 19.28 2.52
CA ASN A 15 -2.55 19.98 2.11
C ASN A 15 -1.68 19.18 1.12
N ARG A 16 -1.98 17.90 0.89
CA ARG A 16 -1.13 17.00 0.09
C ARG A 16 -1.85 16.35 -1.09
N ILE A 17 -3.13 15.97 -0.90
CA ILE A 17 -3.86 15.18 -1.89
C ILE A 17 -3.97 15.86 -3.26
N GLY A 18 -4.12 17.18 -3.31
CA GLY A 18 -4.18 17.93 -4.57
C GLY A 18 -2.90 17.80 -5.39
N ARG A 19 -1.74 17.97 -4.76
CA ARG A 19 -0.44 17.77 -5.39
C ARG A 19 -0.26 16.31 -5.83
N THR A 20 -0.65 15.38 -4.99
CA THR A 20 -0.57 13.95 -5.27
C THR A 20 -1.36 13.58 -6.53
N LEU A 21 -2.57 14.09 -6.66
CA LEU A 21 -3.38 13.88 -7.86
C LEU A 21 -2.75 14.49 -9.10
N ILE A 22 -2.24 15.72 -9.01
CA ILE A 22 -1.53 16.36 -10.14
C ILE A 22 -0.37 15.49 -10.61
N GLU A 23 0.55 15.13 -9.73
CA GLU A 23 1.73 14.33 -10.08
C GLU A 23 1.37 12.93 -10.60
N THR A 24 0.29 12.33 -10.06
CA THR A 24 -0.24 11.04 -10.51
C THR A 24 -0.76 11.12 -11.95
N PHE A 25 -1.62 12.10 -12.24
CA PHE A 25 -2.19 12.25 -13.57
C PHE A 25 -1.15 12.72 -14.58
N ASP A 26 -0.21 13.60 -14.20
CA ASP A 26 0.93 14.00 -15.04
C ASP A 26 1.81 12.78 -15.42
N TYR A 27 1.97 11.81 -14.52
CA TYR A 27 2.63 10.55 -14.83
C TYR A 27 1.79 9.69 -15.78
N LEU A 28 0.51 9.49 -15.47
CA LEU A 28 -0.39 8.63 -16.24
C LEU A 28 -0.65 9.16 -17.66
N ASP A 29 -0.70 10.46 -17.84
CA ASP A 29 -0.92 11.09 -19.16
C ASP A 29 0.27 10.93 -20.13
N ARG A 30 1.44 10.58 -19.61
CA ARG A 30 2.63 10.23 -20.42
C ARG A 30 2.68 8.75 -20.79
N GLN A 31 1.76 7.94 -20.24
CA GLN A 31 1.73 6.51 -20.52
C GLN A 31 0.80 6.23 -21.72
N ASN A 32 1.08 5.13 -22.42
CA ASN A 32 0.28 4.67 -23.55
C ASN A 32 -0.74 3.57 -23.20
N TYR A 33 -1.04 3.41 -21.90
CA TYR A 33 -2.01 2.45 -21.40
C TYR A 33 -3.15 3.15 -20.64
N SER A 34 -4.30 2.49 -20.58
CA SER A 34 -5.47 2.99 -19.83
C SER A 34 -5.29 2.83 -18.31
N SER A 35 -5.81 3.78 -17.55
CA SER A 35 -5.63 3.81 -16.09
C SER A 35 -6.85 4.36 -15.39
N GLU A 36 -7.00 4.03 -14.11
CA GLU A 36 -7.90 4.67 -13.17
C GLU A 36 -7.16 5.01 -11.86
N VAL A 37 -7.66 6.02 -11.17
CA VAL A 37 -7.22 6.42 -9.83
C VAL A 37 -8.40 6.33 -8.88
N ILE A 38 -8.21 5.67 -7.74
CA ILE A 38 -9.22 5.49 -6.71
C ILE A 38 -8.70 6.12 -5.42
N VAL A 39 -9.27 7.25 -5.03
CA VAL A 39 -9.01 7.82 -3.70
C VAL A 39 -10.00 7.22 -2.72
N VAL A 40 -9.49 6.68 -1.62
CA VAL A 40 -10.33 6.15 -0.54
C VAL A 40 -10.23 7.07 0.67
N ASN A 41 -11.26 7.86 0.89
CA ASN A 41 -11.39 8.76 2.03
C ASN A 41 -11.77 7.98 3.28
N ASP A 42 -10.94 8.03 4.31
CA ASP A 42 -11.14 7.33 5.58
C ASP A 42 -11.83 8.21 6.63
N GLY A 43 -12.90 8.90 6.23
CA GLY A 43 -13.67 9.77 7.13
C GLY A 43 -12.92 11.07 7.49
N SER A 44 -12.29 11.73 6.51
CA SER A 44 -11.64 13.02 6.72
C SER A 44 -12.62 14.08 7.22
N THR A 45 -12.13 14.96 8.08
CA THR A 45 -12.88 16.08 8.67
C THR A 45 -12.38 17.45 8.16
N ASP A 46 -11.36 17.45 7.32
CA ASP A 46 -10.78 18.60 6.64
C ASP A 46 -11.31 18.71 5.18
N HIS A 47 -10.71 19.55 4.35
CA HIS A 47 -11.10 19.74 2.96
C HIS A 47 -10.58 18.67 1.98
N THR A 48 -10.13 17.49 2.45
CA THR A 48 -9.62 16.41 1.60
C THR A 48 -10.64 16.00 0.53
N VAL A 49 -11.88 15.73 0.92
CA VAL A 49 -12.96 15.29 0.01
C VAL A 49 -13.25 16.35 -1.05
N GLU A 50 -13.36 17.61 -0.63
CA GLU A 50 -13.61 18.73 -1.53
C GLU A 50 -12.50 18.87 -2.57
N THR A 51 -11.22 18.78 -2.12
CA THR A 51 -10.05 18.84 -3.01
C THR A 51 -10.07 17.72 -4.06
N VAL A 52 -10.44 16.49 -3.68
CA VAL A 52 -10.56 15.37 -4.62
C VAL A 52 -11.69 15.59 -5.63
N ARG A 53 -12.88 16.01 -5.17
CA ARG A 53 -14.02 16.29 -6.06
C ARG A 53 -13.73 17.42 -7.05
N ASN A 54 -13.05 18.48 -6.61
CA ASN A 54 -12.64 19.57 -7.49
C ASN A 54 -11.66 19.11 -8.59
N PHE A 55 -10.96 17.99 -8.38
CA PHE A 55 -10.06 17.42 -9.36
C PHE A 55 -10.76 16.52 -10.39
N GLU A 56 -11.99 16.05 -10.12
CA GLU A 56 -12.71 15.10 -11.00
C GLU A 56 -12.88 15.62 -12.44
N SER A 57 -13.13 16.92 -12.60
CA SER A 57 -13.27 17.56 -13.93
C SER A 57 -12.00 17.43 -14.79
N ARG A 58 -10.83 17.44 -14.19
CA ARG A 58 -9.51 17.30 -14.84
C ARG A 58 -9.16 15.85 -15.15
N ALA A 59 -9.74 14.91 -14.43
CA ALA A 59 -9.40 13.49 -14.50
C ALA A 59 -10.03 12.77 -15.69
N GLY A 60 -10.95 13.40 -16.43
CA GLY A 60 -11.57 12.80 -17.63
C GLY A 60 -12.31 11.48 -17.34
N GLY A 61 -12.95 11.37 -16.18
CA GLY A 61 -13.65 10.15 -15.75
C GLY A 61 -12.77 9.02 -15.21
N ARG A 62 -11.46 9.25 -15.07
CA ARG A 62 -10.51 8.26 -14.56
C ARG A 62 -10.32 8.31 -13.04
N LEU A 63 -10.88 9.31 -12.34
CA LEU A 63 -10.83 9.45 -10.89
C LEU A 63 -12.12 8.97 -10.25
N ARG A 64 -12.01 8.17 -9.21
CA ARG A 64 -13.13 7.73 -8.37
C ARG A 64 -12.82 8.05 -6.91
N LEU A 65 -13.80 8.59 -6.20
CA LEU A 65 -13.76 8.77 -4.76
C LEU A 65 -14.60 7.69 -4.09
N ILE A 66 -14.02 6.97 -3.14
CA ILE A 66 -14.73 6.05 -2.23
C ILE A 66 -14.69 6.68 -0.85
N GLU A 67 -15.82 6.78 -0.19
CA GLU A 67 -15.93 7.33 1.16
C GLU A 67 -16.27 6.20 2.15
N ASN A 68 -15.38 5.97 3.11
CA ASN A 68 -15.64 5.06 4.22
C ASN A 68 -16.64 5.72 5.21
N PRO A 69 -17.46 4.96 5.94
CA PRO A 69 -18.43 5.51 6.88
C PRO A 69 -17.81 6.21 8.10
N GLY A 70 -16.49 6.26 8.20
CA GLY A 70 -15.71 6.89 9.26
C GLY A 70 -14.26 6.51 9.15
N ASN A 71 -13.44 6.88 10.16
CA ASN A 71 -12.04 6.46 10.22
C ASN A 71 -11.95 4.99 10.67
N LEU A 72 -11.78 4.10 9.69
CA LEU A 72 -11.67 2.64 9.89
C LEU A 72 -10.22 2.15 9.82
N GLY A 73 -9.29 3.01 9.44
CA GLY A 73 -7.86 2.75 9.39
C GLY A 73 -7.31 2.57 7.97
N LYS A 74 -5.99 2.79 7.85
CA LYS A 74 -5.29 2.76 6.56
C LYS A 74 -5.45 1.40 5.86
N GLY A 75 -5.30 0.29 6.59
CA GLY A 75 -5.44 -1.05 6.03
C GLY A 75 -6.84 -1.32 5.49
N TYR A 76 -7.87 -0.85 6.20
CA TYR A 76 -9.25 -0.92 5.71
C TYR A 76 -9.41 -0.17 4.40
N SER A 77 -8.92 1.08 4.34
CA SER A 77 -9.04 1.94 3.16
C SER A 77 -8.32 1.36 1.95
N VAL A 78 -7.10 0.84 2.15
CA VAL A 78 -6.36 0.15 1.08
C VAL A 78 -7.12 -1.09 0.61
N ARG A 79 -7.60 -1.94 1.53
CA ARG A 79 -8.39 -3.12 1.19
C ARG A 79 -9.63 -2.75 0.37
N ASN A 80 -10.38 -1.74 0.81
CA ASN A 80 -11.60 -1.29 0.14
C ASN A 80 -11.30 -0.83 -1.30
N GLY A 81 -10.27 -0.04 -1.51
CA GLY A 81 -9.86 0.41 -2.83
C GLY A 81 -9.31 -0.72 -3.71
N MET A 82 -8.44 -1.56 -3.19
CA MET A 82 -7.81 -2.67 -3.93
C MET A 82 -8.82 -3.73 -4.39
N LEU A 83 -9.86 -3.99 -3.60
CA LEU A 83 -10.95 -4.90 -4.00
C LEU A 83 -11.85 -4.32 -5.08
N GLN A 84 -11.93 -3.00 -5.21
CA GLN A 84 -12.72 -2.29 -6.23
C GLN A 84 -11.89 -1.88 -7.45
N ALA A 85 -10.58 -2.09 -7.42
CA ALA A 85 -9.69 -1.84 -8.55
C ALA A 85 -10.04 -2.73 -9.73
N ALA A 86 -10.22 -2.13 -10.92
CA ALA A 86 -10.62 -2.82 -12.14
C ALA A 86 -9.43 -3.07 -13.09
N GLY A 87 -8.24 -2.55 -12.80
CA GLY A 87 -7.02 -2.72 -13.59
C GLY A 87 -6.47 -4.15 -13.61
N GLU A 88 -5.74 -4.51 -14.65
CA GLU A 88 -4.97 -5.76 -14.71
C GLU A 88 -3.89 -5.79 -13.61
N ILE A 89 -3.41 -4.62 -13.25
CA ILE A 89 -2.50 -4.38 -12.13
C ILE A 89 -3.13 -3.35 -11.21
N ALA A 90 -3.12 -3.63 -9.91
CA ALA A 90 -3.53 -2.71 -8.86
C ALA A 90 -2.32 -2.29 -8.02
N LEU A 91 -2.06 -1.00 -7.96
CA LEU A 91 -1.01 -0.37 -7.15
C LEU A 91 -1.65 0.47 -6.06
N PHE A 92 -1.17 0.41 -4.84
CA PHE A 92 -1.47 1.44 -3.86
C PHE A 92 -0.21 2.17 -3.41
N TYR A 93 -0.38 3.45 -3.07
CA TYR A 93 0.65 4.26 -2.41
C TYR A 93 0.07 5.39 -1.57
N ASP A 94 0.91 5.95 -0.70
CA ASP A 94 0.51 6.96 0.28
C ASP A 94 0.24 8.32 -0.36
N ALA A 95 -0.73 9.05 0.18
CA ALA A 95 -1.15 10.37 -0.29
C ALA A 95 -0.08 11.47 -0.16
N ASP A 96 1.07 11.18 0.44
CA ASP A 96 2.16 12.15 0.64
C ASP A 96 3.24 12.11 -0.45
N LEU A 97 3.19 11.13 -1.37
CA LEU A 97 4.21 10.93 -2.42
C LEU A 97 5.64 10.82 -1.87
N ALA A 98 5.81 10.25 -0.69
CA ALA A 98 7.15 9.95 -0.16
C ALA A 98 7.97 9.09 -1.15
N THR A 99 7.29 8.23 -1.92
CA THR A 99 7.84 7.56 -3.11
C THR A 99 7.32 8.28 -4.36
N PRO A 100 8.19 8.88 -5.20
CA PRO A 100 7.77 9.59 -6.41
C PRO A 100 7.06 8.69 -7.42
N THR A 101 6.15 9.25 -8.21
CA THR A 101 5.41 8.53 -9.27
C THR A 101 6.33 7.92 -10.35
N SER A 102 7.52 8.48 -10.54
CA SER A 102 8.55 7.90 -11.44
C SER A 102 9.02 6.50 -11.04
N GLU A 103 8.77 6.08 -9.80
CA GLU A 103 9.11 4.74 -9.30
C GLU A 103 8.04 3.68 -9.67
N ILE A 104 6.88 4.10 -10.19
CA ILE A 104 5.76 3.20 -10.57
C ILE A 104 6.24 2.12 -11.55
N VAL A 105 7.07 2.48 -12.52
CA VAL A 105 7.61 1.55 -13.51
C VAL A 105 8.33 0.37 -12.86
N LYS A 106 9.07 0.59 -11.77
CA LYS A 106 9.84 -0.46 -11.07
C LYS A 106 8.97 -1.53 -10.40
N VAL A 107 7.75 -1.19 -10.05
CA VAL A 107 6.82 -2.16 -9.42
C VAL A 107 5.79 -2.70 -10.40
N VAL A 108 5.53 -2.03 -11.50
CA VAL A 108 4.57 -2.46 -12.53
C VAL A 108 5.22 -3.36 -13.58
N GLU A 109 6.40 -2.99 -14.10
CA GLU A 109 7.05 -3.70 -15.20
C GLU A 109 7.30 -5.19 -14.91
N PRO A 110 7.83 -5.61 -13.74
CA PRO A 110 8.04 -7.04 -13.46
C PRO A 110 6.74 -7.86 -13.42
N ILE A 111 5.58 -7.21 -13.15
CA ILE A 111 4.27 -7.85 -13.21
C ILE A 111 3.81 -7.98 -14.66
N VAL A 112 3.98 -6.93 -15.47
CA VAL A 112 3.68 -6.94 -16.92
C VAL A 112 4.45 -8.04 -17.63
N GLU A 113 5.73 -8.18 -17.33
CA GLU A 113 6.61 -9.24 -17.88
C GLU A 113 6.21 -10.65 -17.41
N GLY A 114 5.30 -10.76 -16.44
CA GLY A 114 4.86 -12.04 -15.90
C GLY A 114 5.89 -12.73 -14.99
N SER A 115 6.96 -12.04 -14.61
CA SER A 115 8.01 -12.58 -13.74
C SER A 115 7.57 -12.66 -12.28
N TYR A 116 6.75 -11.70 -11.83
CA TYR A 116 6.25 -11.60 -10.46
C TYR A 116 4.75 -11.29 -10.43
N ASP A 117 4.11 -11.58 -9.30
CA ASP A 117 2.68 -11.37 -9.10
C ASP A 117 2.42 -10.24 -8.09
N VAL A 118 3.38 -9.99 -7.20
CA VAL A 118 3.39 -8.91 -6.21
C VAL A 118 4.77 -8.27 -6.18
N VAL A 119 4.84 -6.96 -6.40
CA VAL A 119 6.10 -6.20 -6.35
C VAL A 119 5.92 -5.01 -5.42
N PHE A 120 6.89 -4.80 -4.52
CA PHE A 120 6.79 -3.73 -3.55
C PHE A 120 8.12 -3.00 -3.35
N GLY A 121 8.01 -1.71 -3.04
CA GLY A 121 9.14 -0.84 -2.80
C GLY A 121 9.85 -1.15 -1.49
N SER A 122 11.14 -0.88 -1.45
CA SER A 122 11.98 -1.02 -0.27
C SER A 122 12.90 0.19 -0.11
N ARG A 123 12.89 0.77 1.09
CA ARG A 123 13.79 1.84 1.52
C ARG A 123 15.11 1.29 2.06
N ALA A 124 15.19 -0.01 2.26
CA ALA A 124 16.30 -0.66 2.96
C ALA A 124 17.29 -1.40 2.04
N ILE A 125 16.93 -1.67 0.79
CA ILE A 125 17.80 -2.36 -0.18
C ILE A 125 18.94 -1.44 -0.63
N ASP A 126 18.60 -0.23 -1.07
CA ASP A 126 19.58 0.77 -1.50
C ASP A 126 19.35 2.09 -0.78
N ARG A 127 20.23 2.37 0.18
CA ARG A 127 20.14 3.56 1.03
C ARG A 127 20.60 4.85 0.32
N SER A 128 21.24 4.75 -0.84
CA SER A 128 21.60 5.91 -1.65
C SER A 128 20.39 6.59 -2.27
N LEU A 129 19.28 5.88 -2.37
CA LEU A 129 17.99 6.37 -2.91
C LEU A 129 17.14 7.12 -1.87
N ILE A 130 17.60 7.22 -0.61
CA ILE A 130 16.93 7.99 0.44
C ILE A 130 17.38 9.44 0.37
N GLY A 131 16.51 10.34 -0.06
CA GLY A 131 16.83 11.76 -0.21
C GLY A 131 17.05 12.46 1.14
N THR A 132 16.13 12.31 2.10
CA THR A 132 16.25 12.86 3.45
C THR A 132 16.38 11.74 4.47
N ARG A 133 17.50 11.71 5.20
CA ARG A 133 17.79 10.63 6.17
C ARG A 133 16.95 10.79 7.45
N GLN A 134 16.45 9.68 7.94
CA GLN A 134 15.87 9.59 9.29
C GLN A 134 16.98 9.57 10.37
N SER A 135 16.62 9.88 11.62
CA SER A 135 17.56 9.79 12.73
C SER A 135 18.04 8.35 12.93
N LEU A 136 19.31 8.19 13.35
CA LEU A 136 19.92 6.87 13.64
C LEU A 136 19.10 6.04 14.64
N PHE A 137 18.42 6.70 15.57
CA PHE A 137 17.55 6.05 16.55
C PHE A 137 16.36 5.33 15.84
N ARG A 138 15.68 6.00 14.91
CA ARG A 138 14.57 5.39 14.13
C ARG A 138 15.05 4.23 13.28
N GLU A 139 16.25 4.31 12.73
CA GLU A 139 16.84 3.20 11.96
C GLU A 139 17.09 1.96 12.82
N THR A 140 17.61 2.14 14.02
CA THR A 140 17.90 1.02 14.94
C THR A 140 16.60 0.35 15.42
N VAL A 141 15.60 1.14 15.78
CA VAL A 141 14.26 0.65 16.12
C VAL A 141 13.63 -0.11 14.95
N GLY A 142 13.74 0.40 13.73
CA GLY A 142 13.25 -0.26 12.52
C GLY A 142 13.91 -1.62 12.25
N ARG A 143 15.22 -1.75 12.48
CA ARG A 143 15.91 -3.04 12.34
C ARG A 143 15.46 -4.07 13.38
N GLY A 144 15.23 -3.64 14.64
CA GLY A 144 14.66 -4.49 15.67
C GLY A 144 13.26 -4.96 15.33
N ALA A 145 12.41 -4.08 14.83
CA ALA A 145 11.06 -4.41 14.38
C ALA A 145 11.06 -5.43 13.22
N ASN A 146 11.97 -5.29 12.25
CA ASN A 146 12.10 -6.24 11.14
C ASN A 146 12.54 -7.64 11.63
N LEU A 147 13.42 -7.73 12.62
CA LEU A 147 13.83 -9.02 13.20
C LEU A 147 12.65 -9.73 13.89
N VAL A 148 11.87 -8.99 14.68
CA VAL A 148 10.66 -9.49 15.31
C VAL A 148 9.66 -9.95 14.25
N GLN A 149 9.41 -9.13 13.24
CA GLN A 149 8.52 -9.47 12.14
C GLN A 149 8.97 -10.75 11.43
N PHE A 150 10.27 -10.90 11.14
CA PHE A 150 10.80 -12.14 10.55
C PHE A 150 10.52 -13.36 11.44
N ALA A 151 10.77 -13.25 12.75
CA ALA A 151 10.54 -14.35 13.68
C ALA A 151 9.08 -14.82 13.71
N PHE A 152 8.11 -13.90 13.60
CA PHE A 152 6.69 -14.21 13.64
C PHE A 152 6.07 -14.59 12.30
N THR A 153 6.53 -13.99 11.19
CA THR A 153 5.91 -14.15 9.87
C THR A 153 6.74 -15.00 8.90
N GLY A 154 8.03 -15.21 9.18
CA GLY A 154 8.95 -15.86 8.26
C GLY A 154 9.23 -15.07 6.98
N LEU A 155 8.85 -13.77 6.92
CA LEU A 155 9.11 -12.89 5.80
C LEU A 155 10.57 -12.41 5.84
N ARG A 156 11.37 -12.80 4.84
CA ARG A 156 12.80 -12.42 4.72
C ARG A 156 12.98 -11.17 3.87
N PHE A 157 12.10 -10.17 4.03
CA PHE A 157 12.19 -8.90 3.33
C PHE A 157 12.83 -7.82 4.22
N LYS A 158 13.53 -6.87 3.59
CA LYS A 158 14.23 -5.80 4.32
C LYS A 158 13.28 -4.68 4.75
N ASP A 159 12.20 -4.44 3.96
CA ASP A 159 11.21 -3.39 4.23
C ASP A 159 9.81 -3.81 3.80
N THR A 160 9.04 -4.34 4.71
CA THR A 160 7.64 -4.74 4.43
C THR A 160 6.64 -3.60 4.59
N GLN A 161 7.05 -2.48 5.22
CA GLN A 161 6.16 -1.37 5.56
C GLN A 161 6.21 -0.19 4.58
N CYS A 162 6.91 -0.33 3.44
CA CYS A 162 6.86 0.67 2.40
C CYS A 162 5.46 0.69 1.78
N GLY A 163 4.73 1.81 1.92
CA GLY A 163 3.39 1.99 1.37
C GLY A 163 3.39 2.20 -0.15
N PHE A 164 4.08 1.34 -0.89
CA PHE A 164 4.20 1.40 -2.35
C PHE A 164 4.27 -0.03 -2.89
N LYS A 165 3.09 -0.60 -3.23
CA LYS A 165 2.98 -2.02 -3.58
C LYS A 165 2.02 -2.25 -4.74
N ALA A 166 2.48 -3.00 -5.74
CA ALA A 166 1.72 -3.40 -6.91
C ALA A 166 1.41 -4.91 -6.88
N PHE A 167 0.23 -5.24 -7.36
CA PHE A 167 -0.29 -6.60 -7.41
C PHE A 167 -0.89 -6.86 -8.78
N ARG A 168 -0.68 -8.05 -9.33
CA ARG A 168 -1.54 -8.58 -10.38
C ARG A 168 -2.96 -8.67 -9.84
N ARG A 169 -3.98 -8.46 -10.68
CA ARG A 169 -5.41 -8.45 -10.28
C ARG A 169 -5.80 -9.66 -9.43
N GLU A 170 -5.45 -10.86 -9.88
CA GLU A 170 -5.81 -12.10 -9.19
C GLU A 170 -5.18 -12.16 -7.80
N ALA A 171 -3.92 -11.76 -7.70
CA ALA A 171 -3.21 -11.67 -6.42
C ALA A 171 -3.85 -10.62 -5.51
N ALA A 172 -4.19 -9.43 -6.03
CA ALA A 172 -4.89 -8.39 -5.26
C ALA A 172 -6.23 -8.92 -4.72
N GLN A 173 -7.08 -9.47 -5.58
CA GLN A 173 -8.38 -10.00 -5.18
C GLN A 173 -8.27 -11.11 -4.13
N SER A 174 -7.32 -12.02 -4.29
CA SER A 174 -7.10 -13.12 -3.36
C SER A 174 -6.59 -12.62 -2.01
N VAL A 175 -5.53 -11.81 -2.01
CA VAL A 175 -4.86 -11.33 -0.79
C VAL A 175 -5.76 -10.40 0.03
N PHE A 176 -6.37 -9.39 -0.61
CA PHE A 176 -7.16 -8.39 0.10
C PHE A 176 -8.52 -8.92 0.62
N ARG A 177 -9.06 -10.00 0.04
CA ARG A 177 -10.23 -10.71 0.65
C ARG A 177 -9.88 -11.37 1.98
N LEU A 178 -8.66 -11.81 2.16
CA LEU A 178 -8.20 -12.47 3.37
C LEU A 178 -7.58 -11.52 4.40
N GLN A 179 -7.25 -10.28 4.01
CA GLN A 179 -6.76 -9.26 4.93
C GLN A 179 -7.74 -9.01 6.09
N ARG A 180 -7.23 -8.90 7.31
CA ARG A 180 -8.01 -8.72 8.56
C ARG A 180 -7.57 -7.52 9.38
N ILE A 181 -6.36 -7.01 9.18
CA ILE A 181 -5.80 -5.89 9.93
C ILE A 181 -6.18 -4.58 9.23
N ASP A 182 -6.93 -3.74 9.94
CA ASP A 182 -7.41 -2.46 9.42
C ASP A 182 -6.43 -1.30 9.68
N GLY A 183 -5.50 -1.46 10.66
CA GLY A 183 -4.46 -0.49 11.02
C GLY A 183 -3.21 -0.60 10.17
N PHE A 184 -2.10 -0.04 10.67
CA PHE A 184 -0.82 0.02 9.95
C PHE A 184 -0.11 -1.34 9.79
N GLY A 185 -0.47 -2.35 10.57
CA GLY A 185 0.08 -3.71 10.44
C GLY A 185 -0.42 -4.50 9.23
N PHE A 186 -1.28 -3.93 8.40
CA PHE A 186 -1.76 -4.58 7.19
C PHE A 186 -0.64 -4.82 6.17
N ASP A 187 0.37 -3.94 6.12
CA ASP A 187 1.47 -4.04 5.17
C ASP A 187 2.23 -5.38 5.24
N PRO A 188 2.74 -5.84 6.42
CA PRO A 188 3.30 -7.18 6.54
C PRO A 188 2.26 -8.29 6.39
N GLU A 189 0.99 -8.05 6.78
CA GLU A 189 -0.07 -9.04 6.65
C GLU A 189 -0.32 -9.44 5.20
N ILE A 190 -0.49 -8.46 4.30
CA ILE A 190 -0.77 -8.74 2.89
C ILE A 190 0.39 -9.48 2.20
N LEU A 191 1.65 -9.18 2.57
CA LEU A 191 2.81 -9.91 2.07
C LEU A 191 2.88 -11.33 2.64
N PHE A 192 2.48 -11.52 3.90
CA PHE A 192 2.37 -12.83 4.51
C PHE A 192 1.31 -13.69 3.80
N ILE A 193 0.11 -13.14 3.56
CA ILE A 193 -0.96 -13.83 2.85
C ILE A 193 -0.52 -14.18 1.42
N ALA A 194 0.07 -13.23 0.70
CA ALA A 194 0.57 -13.44 -0.66
C ALA A 194 1.59 -14.60 -0.70
N LYS A 195 2.57 -14.61 0.22
CA LYS A 195 3.55 -15.68 0.33
C LYS A 195 2.91 -17.02 0.67
N LYS A 196 1.96 -17.05 1.61
CA LYS A 196 1.23 -18.26 2.01
C LYS A 196 0.45 -18.87 0.84
N GLN A 197 -0.11 -18.03 -0.03
CA GLN A 197 -0.84 -18.45 -1.23
C GLN A 197 0.08 -18.85 -2.41
N GLY A 198 1.41 -18.72 -2.27
CA GLY A 198 2.36 -19.11 -3.30
C GLY A 198 2.58 -18.08 -4.40
N TRP A 199 2.09 -16.82 -4.24
CA TRP A 199 2.39 -15.75 -5.17
C TRP A 199 3.88 -15.43 -5.20
N ARG A 200 4.41 -15.05 -6.37
CA ARG A 200 5.81 -14.66 -6.56
C ARG A 200 5.99 -13.20 -6.16
N LEU A 201 6.78 -12.96 -5.12
CA LEU A 201 7.00 -11.63 -4.55
C LEU A 201 8.38 -11.10 -4.92
N LEU A 202 8.47 -9.81 -5.26
CA LEU A 202 9.72 -9.08 -5.47
C LEU A 202 9.77 -7.84 -4.56
N GLU A 203 10.85 -7.71 -3.81
CA GLU A 203 11.21 -6.48 -3.11
C GLU A 203 12.19 -5.68 -3.97
N THR A 204 11.85 -4.44 -4.36
CA THR A 204 12.66 -3.60 -5.26
C THR A 204 13.05 -2.27 -4.61
N PRO A 205 14.28 -1.77 -4.81
CA PRO A 205 14.70 -0.50 -4.23
C PRO A 205 13.97 0.67 -4.90
N VAL A 206 13.42 1.58 -4.10
CA VAL A 206 12.74 2.78 -4.58
C VAL A 206 13.32 4.04 -3.93
N ARG A 207 13.26 5.16 -4.65
CA ARG A 207 13.53 6.48 -4.06
C ARG A 207 12.48 6.78 -3.02
N TRP A 208 12.93 7.34 -1.92
CA TRP A 208 12.04 7.72 -0.84
C TRP A 208 12.51 9.02 -0.21
N ASN A 209 11.58 9.94 -0.02
CA ASN A 209 11.82 11.23 0.62
C ASN A 209 11.04 11.28 1.93
N HIS A 210 11.72 11.66 3.00
CA HIS A 210 11.02 11.90 4.26
C HIS A 210 10.13 13.14 4.11
N ILE A 211 8.83 12.95 4.27
CA ILE A 211 7.86 14.05 4.31
C ILE A 211 7.52 14.33 5.78
N GLU A 212 7.65 15.59 6.19
CA GLU A 212 7.29 16.02 7.54
C GLU A 212 5.78 15.86 7.78
N GLY A 213 5.40 15.58 9.04
CA GLY A 213 3.98 15.42 9.40
C GLY A 213 3.52 13.98 9.54
N SER A 214 4.45 13.01 9.74
CA SER A 214 4.09 11.63 10.09
C SER A 214 3.29 11.62 11.41
N LYS A 215 2.06 11.10 11.36
CA LYS A 215 1.14 10.96 12.50
C LYS A 215 1.50 9.80 13.45
N LEU A 216 2.62 9.09 13.19
CA LEU A 216 3.06 7.97 14.01
C LEU A 216 3.79 8.45 15.27
N ASN A 217 3.26 8.06 16.44
CA ASN A 217 3.93 8.30 17.70
C ASN A 217 5.12 7.34 17.87
N PRO A 218 6.38 7.84 17.95
CA PRO A 218 7.58 7.02 17.97
C PRO A 218 7.69 6.11 19.20
N ILE A 219 6.98 6.41 20.29
CA ILE A 219 7.02 5.64 21.53
C ILE A 219 6.08 4.42 21.45
N THR A 220 4.88 4.60 20.90
CA THR A 220 3.86 3.54 20.86
C THR A 220 3.93 2.69 19.59
N ALA A 221 4.53 3.20 18.51
CA ALA A 221 4.59 2.50 17.23
C ALA A 221 5.28 1.12 17.30
N PRO A 222 6.42 0.93 18.00
CA PRO A 222 7.06 -0.39 18.09
C PRO A 222 6.19 -1.44 18.80
N LEU A 223 5.51 -1.03 19.88
CA LEU A 223 4.62 -1.94 20.62
C LEU A 223 3.39 -2.33 19.78
N LYS A 224 2.80 -1.36 19.08
CA LYS A 224 1.71 -1.63 18.14
C LYS A 224 2.15 -2.58 17.03
N ALA A 225 3.32 -2.35 16.43
CA ALA A 225 3.86 -3.23 15.40
C ALA A 225 4.04 -4.67 15.91
N LEU A 226 4.52 -4.86 17.13
CA LEU A 226 4.65 -6.18 17.75
C LEU A 226 3.29 -6.88 17.93
N LEU A 227 2.29 -6.15 18.42
CA LEU A 227 0.94 -6.68 18.59
C LEU A 227 0.31 -7.05 17.23
N GLU A 228 0.48 -6.21 16.22
CA GLU A 228 -0.04 -6.46 14.88
C GLU A 228 0.60 -7.69 14.23
N VAL A 229 1.93 -7.85 14.37
CA VAL A 229 2.64 -9.04 13.87
C VAL A 229 2.22 -10.31 14.62
N SER A 230 2.00 -10.22 15.93
CA SER A 230 1.43 -11.33 16.73
C SER A 230 0.03 -11.71 16.25
N THR A 231 -0.77 -10.71 15.86
CA THR A 231 -2.10 -10.91 15.30
C THR A 231 -2.05 -11.66 13.97
N ILE A 232 -1.07 -11.38 13.10
CA ILE A 232 -0.87 -12.13 11.85
C ILE A 232 -0.64 -13.62 12.17
N ARG A 233 0.25 -13.90 13.10
CA ARG A 233 0.53 -15.30 13.51
C ARG A 233 -0.71 -16.00 14.06
N TRP A 234 -1.44 -15.32 14.95
CA TRP A 234 -2.69 -15.84 15.50
C TRP A 234 -3.73 -16.10 14.42
N ASN A 235 -4.00 -15.13 13.57
CA ASN A 235 -4.96 -15.27 12.47
C ASN A 235 -4.61 -16.45 11.55
N ASN A 236 -3.32 -16.66 11.30
CA ASN A 236 -2.87 -17.81 10.53
C ASN A 236 -3.12 -19.15 11.26
N LEU A 237 -2.85 -19.22 12.56
CA LEU A 237 -3.06 -20.44 13.36
C LEU A 237 -4.54 -20.83 13.46
N VAL A 238 -5.44 -19.85 13.50
CA VAL A 238 -6.88 -20.10 13.55
C VAL A 238 -7.53 -20.20 12.14
N GLY A 239 -6.72 -20.30 11.09
CA GLY A 239 -7.20 -20.55 9.73
C GLY A 239 -7.88 -19.38 9.03
N LYS A 240 -7.73 -18.13 9.52
CA LYS A 240 -8.39 -16.96 8.91
C LYS A 240 -7.84 -16.59 7.53
N TYR A 241 -6.65 -17.07 7.19
CA TYR A 241 -6.00 -16.86 5.89
C TYR A 241 -6.06 -18.09 4.98
N ASP A 242 -6.82 -19.11 5.37
CA ASP A 242 -7.08 -20.23 4.49
C ASP A 242 -8.22 -19.86 3.53
N GLU A 243 -8.07 -20.15 2.26
CA GLU A 243 -9.17 -20.02 1.32
C GLU A 243 -10.31 -20.90 1.81
N GLN A 244 -11.48 -20.30 2.02
CA GLN A 244 -12.67 -21.11 2.20
C GLN A 244 -12.90 -21.85 0.89
N THR A 245 -12.46 -23.09 0.84
CA THR A 245 -12.89 -24.00 -0.20
C THR A 245 -14.40 -23.93 -0.21
N LYS A 246 -14.99 -23.34 -1.26
CA LYS A 246 -16.44 -23.39 -1.44
C LYS A 246 -16.80 -24.87 -1.41
N ARG A 247 -17.33 -25.33 -0.30
CA ARG A 247 -18.07 -26.58 -0.27
C ARG A 247 -19.26 -26.35 -1.20
N GLN A 248 -19.09 -26.77 -2.45
CA GLN A 248 -20.21 -26.99 -3.33
C GLN A 248 -20.93 -28.21 -2.74
N HIS A 249 -22.07 -27.97 -2.15
CA HIS A 249 -23.12 -28.96 -1.94
C HIS A 249 -24.26 -28.62 -2.88
#